data_4d36a2446ebb8ddd8f8606111893a21f
#
_entry.id   4d36a2446ebb8ddd8f8606111893a21f
#
_cell.length_a   1.000
_cell.length_b   1.000
_cell.length_c   1.000
_cell.angle_alpha   90.00
_cell.angle_beta   90.00
_cell.angle_gamma   90.00
#
_symmetry.space_group_name_H-M   'P 1'
#
loop_
_entity.id
_entity.type
_entity.pdbx_description
1 polymer ?
#
loop_
_entity_poly.entity_id
_entity_poly.type
_entity_poly.pdbx_seq_one_letter_code
_entity_poly.pdbx_strand_id
1 'polypeptide(L)'
;MSPHDDLHTIDGDVQVSPRYLARATAIGDPGLAPLRDLGWELANDDLGNAYLNAPDRKVRLGYLPEGEDDGLWRINAYKDPFGPPAWGVCFNDSCPTEFVTAFTTALAEAYEQGPDAYLAAPDPRSKDRDPFLAVVPLLNRGWQIDRPRWGVFAVQSADGLAGLEYTTGDLDPEAELTTRDARWQLWADTSMSRPAWYATASTDTPVALVRAITECVSDPAPLPRWREDTYSYVEGMTRLTPVLP
;
A
#
# COMPACT_ATOMS: atom_id res chain seq x y z
N MET A 1 -13.71 -31.46 20.22
CA MET A 1 -14.00 -30.03 20.03
C MET A 1 -12.98 -29.54 19.02
N SER A 2 -13.40 -29.17 17.83
CA SER A 2 -12.49 -28.69 16.77
C SER A 2 -12.10 -27.24 17.06
N PRO A 3 -10.85 -26.79 16.79
CA PRO A 3 -10.45 -25.39 16.96
C PRO A 3 -11.28 -24.40 16.13
N HIS A 4 -12.09 -24.90 15.19
CA HIS A 4 -12.98 -24.08 14.36
C HIS A 4 -14.30 -23.68 15.02
N ASP A 5 -14.75 -24.39 16.06
CA ASP A 5 -16.04 -24.09 16.70
C ASP A 5 -15.98 -22.87 17.63
N ASP A 6 -14.78 -22.45 18.06
CA ASP A 6 -14.62 -21.32 18.99
C ASP A 6 -14.63 -19.93 18.31
N LEU A 7 -14.37 -19.89 16.99
CA LEU A 7 -14.26 -18.61 16.25
C LEU A 7 -15.61 -17.89 16.06
N HIS A 8 -16.73 -18.64 16.02
CA HIS A 8 -18.07 -18.08 15.89
C HIS A 8 -18.59 -17.42 17.18
N THR A 9 -17.88 -17.60 18.29
CA THR A 9 -18.26 -17.03 19.60
C THR A 9 -17.51 -15.77 19.97
N ILE A 10 -16.51 -15.38 19.15
CA ILE A 10 -15.76 -14.12 19.38
C ILE A 10 -16.61 -12.96 18.87
N ASP A 11 -16.97 -12.06 19.76
CA ASP A 11 -17.66 -10.81 19.45
C ASP A 11 -16.74 -9.63 19.77
N GLY A 12 -16.88 -8.52 19.02
CA GLY A 12 -16.09 -7.33 19.20
C GLY A 12 -14.75 -7.30 18.45
N ASP A 13 -13.73 -6.69 19.05
CA ASP A 13 -12.42 -6.48 18.45
C ASP A 13 -11.59 -7.77 18.41
N VAL A 14 -10.99 -8.03 17.27
CA VAL A 14 -10.07 -9.14 17.03
C VAL A 14 -8.74 -8.66 16.46
N GLN A 15 -7.68 -9.40 16.73
CA GLN A 15 -6.37 -9.24 16.09
C GLN A 15 -6.27 -10.21 14.91
N VAL A 16 -6.02 -9.68 13.72
CA VAL A 16 -5.90 -10.43 12.46
C VAL A 16 -4.43 -10.68 12.11
N SER A 17 -4.05 -11.93 11.97
CA SER A 17 -2.70 -12.34 11.53
C SER A 17 -2.79 -13.46 10.49
N PRO A 18 -1.99 -13.41 9.40
CA PRO A 18 -1.05 -12.35 9.07
C PRO A 18 -1.76 -11.06 8.65
N ARG A 19 -1.10 -9.91 8.87
CA ARG A 19 -1.72 -8.58 8.66
C ARG A 19 -2.11 -8.30 7.21
N TYR A 20 -1.43 -8.87 6.24
CA TYR A 20 -1.78 -8.72 4.81
C TYR A 20 -3.13 -9.37 4.45
N LEU A 21 -3.72 -10.17 5.33
CA LEU A 21 -5.08 -10.67 5.18
C LEU A 21 -6.12 -9.85 5.96
N ALA A 22 -5.68 -8.81 6.68
CA ALA A 22 -6.60 -7.83 7.26
C ALA A 22 -7.16 -6.94 6.14
N ARG A 23 -8.43 -6.57 6.26
CA ARG A 23 -9.08 -5.65 5.31
C ARG A 23 -8.97 -4.19 5.75
N ALA A 24 -9.37 -3.29 4.86
CA ALA A 24 -9.56 -1.90 5.21
C ALA A 24 -10.58 -1.72 6.35
N THR A 25 -10.39 -0.67 7.12
CA THR A 25 -11.31 -0.29 8.22
C THR A 25 -12.39 0.71 7.77
N ALA A 26 -12.46 1.06 6.50
CA ALA A 26 -13.28 2.15 5.96
C ALA A 26 -13.01 3.54 6.62
N ILE A 27 -11.92 3.69 7.37
CA ILE A 27 -11.52 4.93 8.04
C ILE A 27 -10.29 5.49 7.33
N GLY A 28 -10.45 6.64 6.67
CA GLY A 28 -9.37 7.29 5.93
C GLY A 28 -8.43 8.15 6.78
N ASP A 29 -8.89 8.66 7.91
CA ASP A 29 -8.14 9.62 8.74
C ASP A 29 -6.69 9.20 9.08
N PRO A 30 -6.39 7.95 9.46
CA PRO A 30 -5.01 7.55 9.75
C PRO A 30 -4.07 7.67 8.55
N GLY A 31 -4.58 7.41 7.34
CA GLY A 31 -3.80 7.54 6.11
C GLY A 31 -3.53 9.01 5.73
N LEU A 32 -4.37 9.95 6.14
CA LEU A 32 -4.22 11.38 5.90
C LEU A 32 -3.37 12.07 6.98
N ALA A 33 -3.40 11.54 8.21
CA ALA A 33 -2.83 12.21 9.40
C ALA A 33 -1.35 12.62 9.22
N PRO A 34 -0.41 11.78 8.74
CA PRO A 34 1.00 12.17 8.66
C PRO A 34 1.24 13.43 7.81
N LEU A 35 0.46 13.62 6.76
CA LEU A 35 0.60 14.76 5.87
C LEU A 35 -0.15 15.99 6.40
N ARG A 36 -1.29 15.79 7.07
CA ARG A 36 -2.01 16.87 7.76
C ARG A 36 -1.19 17.47 8.88
N ASP A 37 -0.45 16.66 9.61
CA ASP A 37 0.41 17.10 10.71
C ASP A 37 1.58 17.98 10.21
N LEU A 38 1.98 17.84 8.93
CA LEU A 38 2.89 18.76 8.24
C LEU A 38 2.21 20.04 7.74
N GLY A 39 0.92 20.23 8.01
CA GLY A 39 0.19 21.41 7.60
C GLY A 39 -0.22 21.42 6.13
N TRP A 40 -0.32 20.24 5.48
CA TRP A 40 -0.84 20.17 4.12
C TRP A 40 -2.31 20.58 4.08
N GLU A 41 -2.69 21.31 3.02
CA GLU A 41 -4.05 21.80 2.83
C GLU A 41 -5.01 20.67 2.51
N LEU A 42 -6.01 20.47 3.38
CA LEU A 42 -7.11 19.53 3.18
C LEU A 42 -8.31 20.24 2.57
N ALA A 43 -8.79 19.72 1.46
CA ALA A 43 -10.03 20.12 0.81
C ALA A 43 -10.95 18.90 0.66
N ASN A 44 -12.25 19.11 0.80
CA ASN A 44 -13.26 18.10 0.52
C ASN A 44 -14.19 18.61 -0.59
N ASP A 45 -14.70 17.70 -1.40
CA ASP A 45 -15.77 18.00 -2.32
C ASP A 45 -17.14 17.60 -1.76
N ASP A 46 -18.21 17.94 -2.51
CA ASP A 46 -19.59 17.66 -2.11
C ASP A 46 -19.95 16.17 -2.19
N LEU A 47 -19.06 15.34 -2.76
CA LEU A 47 -19.24 13.89 -2.91
C LEU A 47 -18.59 13.11 -1.76
N GLY A 48 -17.85 13.77 -0.86
CA GLY A 48 -17.17 13.12 0.25
C GLY A 48 -15.72 12.72 -0.06
N ASN A 49 -15.19 13.08 -1.23
CA ASN A 49 -13.77 12.91 -1.51
C ASN A 49 -12.93 13.91 -0.73
N ALA A 50 -11.75 13.49 -0.31
CA ALA A 50 -10.79 14.32 0.41
C ALA A 50 -9.49 14.46 -0.38
N TYR A 51 -8.98 15.67 -0.46
CA TYR A 51 -7.75 15.99 -1.20
C TYR A 51 -6.77 16.68 -0.28
N LEU A 52 -5.54 16.16 -0.22
CA LEU A 52 -4.41 16.82 0.44
C LEU A 52 -3.43 17.33 -0.60
N ASN A 53 -3.04 18.59 -0.45
CA ASN A 53 -2.05 19.23 -1.30
C ASN A 53 -0.86 19.69 -0.47
N ALA A 54 0.35 19.34 -0.92
CA ALA A 54 1.57 19.87 -0.34
C ALA A 54 1.63 21.40 -0.53
N PRO A 55 2.29 22.15 0.38
CA PRO A 55 2.41 23.61 0.28
C PRO A 55 3.03 24.10 -1.03
N ASP A 56 3.98 23.34 -1.59
CA ASP A 56 4.61 23.63 -2.88
C ASP A 56 3.82 23.10 -4.09
N ARG A 57 2.67 22.44 -3.83
CA ARG A 57 1.78 21.82 -4.82
C ARG A 57 2.44 20.73 -5.68
N LYS A 58 3.58 20.21 -5.26
CA LYS A 58 4.29 19.14 -5.97
C LYS A 58 3.87 17.74 -5.56
N VAL A 59 3.11 17.58 -4.49
CA VAL A 59 2.50 16.30 -4.13
C VAL A 59 1.02 16.51 -3.87
N ARG A 60 0.21 15.61 -4.39
CA ARG A 60 -1.24 15.59 -4.21
C ARG A 60 -1.68 14.19 -3.82
N LEU A 61 -2.53 14.11 -2.82
CA LEU A 61 -3.18 12.89 -2.40
C LEU A 61 -4.68 13.05 -2.53
N GLY A 62 -5.36 12.10 -3.16
CA GLY A 62 -6.81 11.95 -3.17
C GLY A 62 -7.23 10.71 -2.39
N TYR A 63 -8.18 10.86 -1.49
CA TYR A 63 -8.99 9.79 -0.92
C TYR A 63 -10.37 9.88 -1.57
N LEU A 64 -10.73 8.90 -2.40
CA LEU A 64 -11.80 8.97 -3.38
C LEU A 64 -12.86 7.86 -3.18
N PRO A 65 -13.64 7.89 -2.08
CA PRO A 65 -14.63 6.85 -1.79
C PRO A 65 -15.76 6.78 -2.82
N GLU A 66 -16.01 7.87 -3.56
CA GLU A 66 -17.02 7.96 -4.62
C GLU A 66 -16.39 7.88 -6.02
N GLY A 67 -15.18 7.37 -6.13
CA GLY A 67 -14.51 7.14 -7.42
C GLY A 67 -15.26 6.09 -8.27
N GLU A 68 -15.17 6.22 -9.60
CA GLU A 68 -15.82 5.27 -10.54
C GLU A 68 -15.10 3.91 -10.58
N ASP A 69 -13.88 3.84 -10.09
CA ASP A 69 -13.07 2.63 -10.01
C ASP A 69 -12.72 2.29 -8.53
N ASP A 70 -12.10 1.14 -8.32
CA ASP A 70 -11.71 0.67 -7.01
C ASP A 70 -10.45 1.34 -6.42
N GLY A 71 -9.89 2.35 -7.10
CA GLY A 71 -8.71 3.09 -6.64
C GLY A 71 -9.05 4.16 -5.62
N LEU A 72 -9.19 3.78 -4.34
CA LEU A 72 -9.59 4.67 -3.26
C LEU A 72 -8.55 5.74 -2.94
N TRP A 73 -7.25 5.37 -2.95
CA TRP A 73 -6.16 6.29 -2.63
C TRP A 73 -5.30 6.52 -3.85
N ARG A 74 -5.07 7.77 -4.20
CA ARG A 74 -4.19 8.17 -5.30
C ARG A 74 -3.23 9.24 -4.84
N ILE A 75 -1.93 8.96 -4.92
CA ILE A 75 -0.87 9.87 -4.53
C ILE A 75 0.00 10.12 -5.76
N ASN A 76 0.11 11.37 -6.17
CA ASN A 76 0.92 11.79 -7.32
C ASN A 76 1.92 12.85 -6.92
N ALA A 77 3.16 12.73 -7.40
CA ALA A 77 4.17 13.76 -7.24
C ALA A 77 4.55 14.38 -8.59
N TYR A 78 4.91 15.64 -8.58
CA TYR A 78 5.12 16.48 -9.76
C TYR A 78 6.47 17.21 -9.66
N LYS A 79 7.30 17.15 -10.69
CA LYS A 79 8.49 18.01 -10.80
C LYS A 79 8.08 19.46 -11.00
N ASP A 80 7.06 19.66 -11.84
CA ASP A 80 6.36 20.92 -12.08
C ASP A 80 4.89 20.75 -11.68
N PRO A 81 4.33 21.59 -10.78
CA PRO A 81 2.93 21.50 -10.36
C PRO A 81 1.88 21.55 -11.50
N PHE A 82 2.26 22.08 -12.67
CA PHE A 82 1.43 22.17 -13.87
C PHE A 82 1.77 21.11 -14.94
N GLY A 83 2.81 20.33 -14.69
CA GLY A 83 3.25 19.25 -15.59
C GLY A 83 2.54 17.92 -15.33
N PRO A 84 2.90 16.88 -16.07
CA PRO A 84 2.45 15.53 -15.78
C PRO A 84 3.07 15.02 -14.46
N PRO A 85 2.44 14.05 -13.81
CA PRO A 85 3.02 13.40 -12.64
C PRO A 85 4.40 12.81 -12.96
N ALA A 86 5.34 12.97 -12.05
CA ALA A 86 6.64 12.29 -12.10
C ALA A 86 6.49 10.83 -11.68
N TRP A 87 5.65 10.59 -10.70
CA TRP A 87 5.28 9.24 -10.24
C TRP A 87 3.88 9.24 -9.61
N GLY A 88 3.29 8.05 -9.53
CA GLY A 88 2.01 7.83 -8.89
C GLY A 88 1.97 6.51 -8.12
N VAL A 89 1.19 6.51 -7.04
CA VAL A 89 0.89 5.35 -6.21
C VAL A 89 -0.62 5.28 -6.01
N CYS A 90 -1.17 4.07 -6.14
CA CYS A 90 -2.58 3.81 -5.91
C CYS A 90 -2.75 2.68 -4.89
N PHE A 91 -3.73 2.80 -4.00
CA PHE A 91 -4.23 1.72 -3.16
C PHE A 91 -5.73 1.58 -3.41
N ASN A 92 -6.21 0.34 -3.54
CA ASN A 92 -7.64 0.13 -3.71
C ASN A 92 -8.42 0.28 -2.39
N ASP A 93 -9.74 0.21 -2.48
CA ASP A 93 -10.69 0.39 -1.39
C ASP A 93 -10.56 -0.63 -0.25
N SER A 94 -10.11 -1.82 -0.59
CA SER A 94 -9.95 -2.93 0.36
C SER A 94 -8.55 -2.99 0.99
N CYS A 95 -7.62 -2.10 0.58
CA CYS A 95 -6.28 -2.06 1.14
C CYS A 95 -6.31 -1.57 2.58
N PRO A 96 -5.67 -2.28 3.53
CA PRO A 96 -5.55 -1.83 4.91
C PRO A 96 -5.00 -0.41 5.01
N THR A 97 -5.70 0.47 5.72
CA THR A 97 -5.29 1.87 5.89
C THR A 97 -3.91 1.99 6.54
N GLU A 98 -3.50 1.01 7.33
CA GLU A 98 -2.16 0.96 7.92
C GLU A 98 -1.03 0.93 6.88
N PHE A 99 -1.27 0.32 5.71
CA PHE A 99 -0.27 0.30 4.62
C PHE A 99 -0.20 1.66 3.93
N VAL A 100 -1.35 2.32 3.78
CA VAL A 100 -1.41 3.71 3.32
C VAL A 100 -0.71 4.64 4.32
N THR A 101 -0.98 4.47 5.62
CA THR A 101 -0.35 5.25 6.70
C THR A 101 1.18 5.09 6.69
N ALA A 102 1.68 3.87 6.50
CA ALA A 102 3.13 3.64 6.40
C ALA A 102 3.73 4.40 5.20
N PHE A 103 3.05 4.39 4.06
CA PHE A 103 3.48 5.15 2.89
C PHE A 103 3.44 6.65 3.14
N THR A 104 2.35 7.20 3.69
CA THR A 104 2.20 8.64 3.92
C THR A 104 3.13 9.15 5.01
N THR A 105 3.46 8.32 6.02
CA THR A 105 4.48 8.64 7.02
C THR A 105 5.87 8.77 6.37
N ALA A 106 6.27 7.78 5.56
CA ALA A 106 7.54 7.84 4.84
C ALA A 106 7.59 9.01 3.85
N LEU A 107 6.45 9.33 3.20
CA LEU A 107 6.34 10.48 2.32
C LEU A 107 6.47 11.80 3.08
N ALA A 108 5.88 11.90 4.27
CA ALA A 108 6.02 13.06 5.14
C ALA A 108 7.49 13.29 5.52
N GLU A 109 8.18 12.25 5.96
CA GLU A 109 9.62 12.29 6.28
C GLU A 109 10.48 12.67 5.06
N ALA A 110 10.18 12.10 3.89
CA ALA A 110 10.88 12.43 2.66
C ALA A 110 10.62 13.87 2.20
N TYR A 111 9.40 14.36 2.39
CA TYR A 111 9.03 15.74 2.08
C TYR A 111 9.81 16.75 2.93
N GLU A 112 9.98 16.50 4.23
CA GLU A 112 10.81 17.33 5.12
C GLU A 112 12.29 17.33 4.72
N GLN A 113 12.79 16.24 4.15
CA GLN A 113 14.16 16.14 3.62
C GLN A 113 14.35 16.90 2.32
N GLY A 114 13.28 17.20 1.60
CA GLY A 114 13.27 18.00 0.38
C GLY A 114 13.06 17.21 -0.91
N PRO A 115 13.00 17.92 -2.07
CA PRO A 115 12.57 17.34 -3.35
C PRO A 115 13.38 16.13 -3.82
N ASP A 116 14.65 16.06 -3.52
CA ASP A 116 15.49 14.92 -3.92
C ASP A 116 15.08 13.62 -3.24
N ALA A 117 14.47 13.69 -2.06
CA ALA A 117 14.02 12.52 -1.32
C ALA A 117 12.66 12.00 -1.83
N TYR A 118 11.72 12.90 -2.17
CA TYR A 118 10.38 12.47 -2.58
C TYR A 118 10.12 12.47 -4.10
N LEU A 119 11.00 13.07 -4.92
CA LEU A 119 10.85 13.09 -6.38
C LEU A 119 11.74 12.09 -7.12
N ALA A 120 12.27 11.09 -6.48
CA ALA A 120 13.28 10.18 -6.97
C ALA A 120 14.67 10.83 -7.19
N ALA A 121 15.73 10.09 -6.89
CA ALA A 121 17.09 10.56 -7.10
C ALA A 121 17.32 10.88 -8.60
N PRO A 122 17.91 12.03 -8.94
CA PRO A 122 18.14 12.44 -10.32
C PRO A 122 19.12 11.49 -11.06
N ASP A 123 20.03 10.81 -10.33
CA ASP A 123 20.95 9.85 -10.93
C ASP A 123 20.32 8.44 -11.02
N PRO A 124 20.11 7.89 -12.24
CA PRO A 124 19.62 6.53 -12.42
C PRO A 124 20.51 5.44 -11.79
N ARG A 125 21.76 5.76 -11.50
CA ARG A 125 22.73 4.83 -10.88
C ARG A 125 22.80 4.96 -9.37
N SER A 126 21.98 5.81 -8.76
CA SER A 126 21.94 5.92 -7.30
C SER A 126 21.57 4.58 -6.69
N LYS A 127 22.29 4.22 -5.62
CA LYS A 127 21.96 3.01 -4.83
C LYS A 127 20.57 3.08 -4.22
N ASP A 128 20.04 4.28 -4.01
CA ASP A 128 18.70 4.50 -3.46
C ASP A 128 17.59 4.10 -4.44
N ARG A 129 17.94 3.82 -5.71
CA ARG A 129 17.03 3.29 -6.75
C ARG A 129 17.07 1.76 -6.87
N ASP A 130 17.90 1.07 -6.08
CA ASP A 130 17.97 -0.37 -6.13
C ASP A 130 16.64 -0.99 -5.66
N PRO A 131 15.88 -1.67 -6.53
CA PRO A 131 14.61 -2.26 -6.17
C PRO A 131 14.72 -3.29 -5.05
N PHE A 132 15.87 -3.91 -4.85
CA PHE A 132 16.09 -4.83 -3.74
C PHE A 132 15.90 -4.19 -2.36
N LEU A 133 16.06 -2.88 -2.23
CA LEU A 133 15.81 -2.19 -0.95
C LEU A 133 14.35 -2.32 -0.50
N ALA A 134 13.40 -2.37 -1.44
CA ALA A 134 11.99 -2.62 -1.12
C ALA A 134 11.66 -4.11 -0.94
N VAL A 135 12.49 -5.00 -1.48
CA VAL A 135 12.30 -6.47 -1.38
C VAL A 135 12.87 -7.05 -0.08
N VAL A 136 13.97 -6.50 0.41
CA VAL A 136 14.69 -6.98 1.60
C VAL A 136 13.78 -7.14 2.83
N PRO A 137 12.86 -6.22 3.17
CA PRO A 137 11.95 -6.40 4.30
C PRO A 137 11.13 -7.69 4.21
N LEU A 138 10.63 -8.01 3.01
CA LEU A 138 9.84 -9.23 2.77
C LEU A 138 10.69 -10.49 2.98
N LEU A 139 11.89 -10.53 2.38
CA LEU A 139 12.80 -11.67 2.49
C LEU A 139 13.25 -11.90 3.95
N ASN A 140 13.51 -10.83 4.70
CA ASN A 140 13.87 -10.90 6.13
C ASN A 140 12.73 -11.47 7.01
N ARG A 141 11.50 -11.46 6.50
CA ARG A 141 10.30 -12.00 7.17
C ARG A 141 9.87 -13.36 6.60
N GLY A 142 10.75 -14.02 5.81
CA GLY A 142 10.54 -15.37 5.32
C GLY A 142 9.70 -15.46 4.04
N TRP A 143 9.42 -14.35 3.38
CA TRP A 143 8.86 -14.38 2.04
C TRP A 143 9.89 -14.98 1.08
N GLN A 144 9.44 -15.56 -0.01
CA GLN A 144 10.27 -16.30 -0.94
C GLN A 144 10.22 -15.70 -2.34
N ILE A 145 11.37 -15.73 -3.03
CA ILE A 145 11.41 -15.35 -4.45
C ILE A 145 10.63 -16.44 -5.22
N ASP A 146 9.63 -16.00 -5.95
CA ASP A 146 8.85 -16.88 -6.83
C ASP A 146 9.65 -17.24 -8.10
N ARG A 147 9.14 -18.26 -8.83
CA ARG A 147 9.77 -18.69 -10.07
C ARG A 147 9.88 -17.52 -11.04
N PRO A 148 11.06 -17.32 -11.66
CA PRO A 148 11.23 -16.27 -12.63
C PRO A 148 10.20 -16.35 -13.75
N ARG A 149 9.49 -15.25 -13.99
CA ARG A 149 8.63 -15.07 -15.14
C ARG A 149 9.29 -14.02 -16.06
N TRP A 150 9.08 -14.17 -17.36
CA TRP A 150 9.67 -13.22 -18.31
C TRP A 150 9.23 -11.78 -17.96
N GLY A 151 10.21 -10.91 -17.75
CA GLY A 151 9.97 -9.50 -17.48
C GLY A 151 9.39 -9.19 -16.08
N VAL A 152 9.26 -10.18 -15.18
CA VAL A 152 8.72 -9.96 -13.83
C VAL A 152 9.60 -10.65 -12.79
N PHE A 153 10.01 -9.90 -11.79
CA PHE A 153 10.57 -10.43 -10.54
C PHE A 153 9.46 -10.44 -9.50
N ALA A 154 9.26 -11.55 -8.82
CA ALA A 154 8.19 -11.70 -7.85
C ALA A 154 8.68 -12.29 -6.53
N VAL A 155 8.06 -11.85 -5.43
CA VAL A 155 8.25 -12.38 -4.07
C VAL A 155 6.88 -12.66 -3.48
N GLN A 156 6.74 -13.82 -2.83
CA GLN A 156 5.49 -14.24 -2.21
C GLN A 156 5.68 -14.57 -0.72
N SER A 157 4.62 -14.37 0.06
CA SER A 157 4.53 -14.87 1.43
C SER A 157 4.64 -16.39 1.46
N ALA A 158 5.05 -16.96 2.60
CA ALA A 158 5.25 -18.40 2.74
C ALA A 158 3.97 -19.21 2.52
N ASP A 159 2.80 -18.64 2.76
CA ASP A 159 1.48 -19.22 2.50
C ASP A 159 0.96 -18.97 1.07
N GLY A 160 1.67 -18.14 0.27
CA GLY A 160 1.29 -17.78 -1.09
C GLY A 160 0.11 -16.82 -1.19
N LEU A 161 -0.36 -16.23 -0.06
CA LEU A 161 -1.55 -15.41 -0.01
C LEU A 161 -1.27 -13.90 -0.13
N ALA A 162 -0.02 -13.51 -0.27
CA ALA A 162 0.38 -12.15 -0.58
C ALA A 162 1.64 -12.14 -1.45
N GLY A 163 1.80 -11.10 -2.25
CA GLY A 163 2.94 -10.99 -3.13
C GLY A 163 3.32 -9.55 -3.46
N LEU A 164 4.56 -9.43 -3.94
CA LEU A 164 5.10 -8.26 -4.61
C LEU A 164 5.57 -8.69 -5.98
N GLU A 165 5.17 -7.95 -7.01
CA GLU A 165 5.70 -8.08 -8.36
C GLU A 165 6.40 -6.80 -8.77
N TYR A 166 7.56 -6.94 -9.41
CA TYR A 166 8.33 -5.88 -10.01
C TYR A 166 8.53 -6.18 -11.49
N THR A 167 7.97 -5.34 -12.34
CA THR A 167 8.11 -5.45 -13.79
C THR A 167 9.45 -4.89 -14.23
N THR A 168 10.29 -5.67 -14.93
CA THR A 168 11.68 -5.31 -15.32
C THR A 168 11.78 -4.69 -16.73
N GLY A 169 10.75 -4.81 -17.56
CA GLY A 169 10.71 -4.25 -18.91
C GLY A 169 10.39 -2.75 -18.93
N ASP A 170 10.37 -2.20 -20.15
CA ASP A 170 9.87 -0.84 -20.36
C ASP A 170 8.36 -0.81 -20.18
N LEU A 171 7.87 0.20 -19.49
CA LEU A 171 6.46 0.46 -19.26
C LEU A 171 6.09 1.81 -19.86
N ASP A 172 4.84 1.95 -20.27
CA ASP A 172 4.29 3.23 -20.69
C ASP A 172 4.01 4.08 -19.43
N PRO A 173 4.66 5.26 -19.28
CA PRO A 173 4.49 6.10 -18.10
C PRO A 173 3.04 6.57 -17.89
N GLU A 174 2.24 6.75 -18.95
CA GLU A 174 0.85 7.12 -18.84
C GLU A 174 0.00 5.94 -18.36
N ALA A 175 0.26 4.73 -18.88
CA ALA A 175 -0.41 3.53 -18.42
C ALA A 175 -0.13 3.23 -16.94
N GLU A 176 1.11 3.42 -16.48
CA GLU A 176 1.47 3.24 -15.07
C GLU A 176 0.69 4.14 -14.10
N LEU A 177 0.24 5.30 -14.56
CA LEU A 177 -0.48 6.29 -13.76
C LEU A 177 -2.01 6.17 -13.85
N THR A 178 -2.50 5.50 -14.89
CA THR A 178 -3.95 5.45 -15.22
C THR A 178 -4.54 4.05 -15.18
N THR A 179 -3.69 3.02 -15.15
CA THR A 179 -4.10 1.61 -15.12
C THR A 179 -3.48 0.89 -13.92
N ARG A 180 -3.67 -0.44 -13.87
CA ARG A 180 -2.95 -1.30 -12.90
C ARG A 180 -1.59 -1.78 -13.41
N ASP A 181 -1.20 -1.44 -14.64
CA ASP A 181 0.07 -1.84 -15.24
C ASP A 181 1.19 -0.93 -14.72
N ALA A 182 1.66 -1.18 -13.52
CA ALA A 182 2.66 -0.39 -12.83
C ALA A 182 3.97 -1.16 -12.62
N ARG A 183 5.04 -0.45 -12.33
CA ARG A 183 6.36 -1.02 -12.01
C ARG A 183 6.29 -1.96 -10.82
N TRP A 184 5.58 -1.54 -9.77
CA TRP A 184 5.40 -2.27 -8.53
C TRP A 184 3.94 -2.61 -8.34
N GLN A 185 3.68 -3.86 -8.00
CA GLN A 185 2.35 -4.33 -7.64
C GLN A 185 2.46 -5.18 -6.37
N LEU A 186 1.82 -4.72 -5.30
CA LEU A 186 1.62 -5.49 -4.07
C LEU A 186 0.17 -5.95 -4.03
N TRP A 187 -0.04 -7.15 -3.51
CA TRP A 187 -1.38 -7.72 -3.45
C TRP A 187 -1.51 -8.74 -2.33
N ALA A 188 -2.72 -9.00 -1.90
CA ALA A 188 -3.05 -10.18 -1.10
C ALA A 188 -4.38 -10.79 -1.54
N ASP A 189 -4.48 -12.08 -1.35
CA ASP A 189 -5.52 -13.07 -1.59
C ASP A 189 -4.98 -14.25 -2.43
N THR A 190 -5.89 -15.06 -2.96
CA THR A 190 -5.56 -16.30 -3.67
C THR A 190 -4.89 -16.10 -5.03
N SER A 191 -4.97 -14.91 -5.63
CA SER A 191 -4.28 -14.63 -6.88
C SER A 191 -4.17 -13.12 -7.17
N MET A 192 -3.10 -12.71 -7.85
CA MET A 192 -2.91 -11.35 -8.33
C MET A 192 -3.98 -10.91 -9.36
N SER A 193 -4.59 -11.84 -10.10
CA SER A 193 -5.62 -11.50 -11.10
C SER A 193 -6.93 -11.01 -10.48
N ARG A 194 -7.18 -11.33 -9.20
CA ARG A 194 -8.34 -10.85 -8.41
C ARG A 194 -7.93 -10.73 -6.95
N PRO A 195 -7.06 -9.78 -6.61
CA PRO A 195 -6.64 -9.60 -5.23
C PRO A 195 -7.80 -9.06 -4.38
N ALA A 196 -7.80 -9.41 -3.09
CA ALA A 196 -8.67 -8.76 -2.12
C ALA A 196 -8.29 -7.27 -1.98
N TRP A 197 -6.97 -7.00 -1.90
CA TRP A 197 -6.45 -5.64 -2.01
C TRP A 197 -5.20 -5.61 -2.88
N TYR A 198 -4.94 -4.45 -3.43
CA TYR A 198 -3.69 -4.17 -4.14
C TYR A 198 -3.18 -2.76 -3.85
N ALA A 199 -1.87 -2.60 -4.05
CA ALA A 199 -1.20 -1.32 -4.16
C ALA A 199 -0.30 -1.33 -5.39
N THR A 200 -0.30 -0.24 -6.14
CA THR A 200 0.57 -0.05 -7.31
C THR A 200 1.47 1.16 -7.13
N ALA A 201 2.68 1.10 -7.68
CA ALA A 201 3.57 2.25 -7.72
C ALA A 201 4.31 2.29 -9.08
N SER A 202 4.39 3.48 -9.67
CA SER A 202 5.01 3.69 -10.97
C SER A 202 6.54 3.64 -10.90
N THR A 203 7.20 3.59 -12.07
CA THR A 203 8.65 3.43 -12.24
C THR A 203 9.49 4.41 -11.41
N ASP A 204 9.11 5.68 -11.40
CA ASP A 204 9.88 6.73 -10.73
C ASP A 204 9.48 6.98 -9.26
N THR A 205 8.61 6.15 -8.70
CA THR A 205 8.32 6.19 -7.26
C THR A 205 9.60 5.90 -6.47
N PRO A 206 9.99 6.76 -5.50
CA PRO A 206 11.17 6.51 -4.67
C PRO A 206 11.09 5.16 -3.97
N VAL A 207 12.13 4.35 -4.11
CA VAL A 207 12.17 2.98 -3.56
C VAL A 207 12.00 2.97 -2.04
N ALA A 208 12.44 4.01 -1.34
CA ALA A 208 12.24 4.16 0.10
C ALA A 208 10.75 4.21 0.48
N LEU A 209 9.91 4.82 -0.35
CA LEU A 209 8.46 4.87 -0.11
C LEU A 209 7.80 3.50 -0.33
N VAL A 210 8.20 2.78 -1.39
CA VAL A 210 7.75 1.40 -1.63
C VAL A 210 8.21 0.48 -0.50
N ARG A 211 9.45 0.67 -0.02
CA ARG A 211 10.00 -0.07 1.12
C ARG A 211 9.15 0.11 2.39
N ALA A 212 8.68 1.31 2.68
CA ALA A 212 7.81 1.54 3.83
C ALA A 212 6.53 0.69 3.79
N ILE A 213 5.93 0.52 2.59
CA ILE A 213 4.78 -0.38 2.41
C ILE A 213 5.20 -1.82 2.68
N THR A 214 6.29 -2.30 2.09
CA THR A 214 6.72 -3.70 2.24
C THR A 214 7.13 -4.05 3.67
N GLU A 215 7.76 -3.13 4.39
CA GLU A 215 8.04 -3.26 5.82
C GLU A 215 6.76 -3.40 6.64
N CYS A 216 5.75 -2.57 6.36
CA CYS A 216 4.46 -2.63 7.04
C CYS A 216 3.69 -3.91 6.69
N VAL A 217 3.60 -4.29 5.42
CA VAL A 217 2.88 -5.48 4.96
C VAL A 217 3.47 -6.76 5.56
N SER A 218 4.79 -6.85 5.69
CA SER A 218 5.48 -8.04 6.21
C SER A 218 5.69 -8.06 7.72
N ASP A 219 5.30 -7.02 8.44
CA ASP A 219 5.40 -6.98 9.90
C ASP A 219 4.56 -8.12 10.52
N PRO A 220 5.13 -8.94 11.44
CA PRO A 220 4.41 -10.04 12.06
C PRO A 220 3.34 -9.59 13.09
N ALA A 221 3.35 -8.33 13.51
CA ALA A 221 2.34 -7.83 14.43
C ALA A 221 0.97 -7.87 13.76
N PRO A 222 -0.08 -8.40 14.43
CA PRO A 222 -1.42 -8.46 13.88
C PRO A 222 -2.03 -7.05 13.74
N LEU A 223 -3.11 -6.95 12.97
CA LEU A 223 -3.91 -5.73 12.87
C LEU A 223 -5.25 -5.89 13.61
N PRO A 224 -5.68 -4.87 14.38
CA PRO A 224 -6.99 -4.88 15.02
C PRO A 224 -8.08 -4.68 13.97
N ARG A 225 -9.16 -5.46 14.07
CA ARG A 225 -10.36 -5.34 13.24
C ARG A 225 -11.60 -5.65 14.06
N TRP A 226 -12.71 -5.07 13.67
CA TRP A 226 -14.00 -5.52 14.16
C TRP A 226 -14.34 -6.89 13.59
N ARG A 227 -14.80 -7.81 14.40
CA ARG A 227 -15.02 -9.21 13.98
C ARG A 227 -15.98 -9.34 12.79
N GLU A 228 -17.01 -8.51 12.75
CA GLU A 228 -18.02 -8.51 11.68
C GLU A 228 -17.45 -8.02 10.35
N ASP A 229 -16.37 -7.21 10.36
CA ASP A 229 -15.68 -6.73 9.15
C ASP A 229 -14.75 -7.80 8.58
N THR A 230 -14.51 -8.92 9.30
CA THR A 230 -13.71 -10.03 8.79
C THR A 230 -14.59 -11.00 7.99
N TYR A 231 -14.15 -11.32 6.77
CA TYR A 231 -14.93 -12.24 5.92
C TYR A 231 -14.67 -13.70 6.26
N SER A 232 -15.70 -14.53 6.13
CA SER A 232 -15.66 -15.96 6.42
C SER A 232 -14.58 -16.74 5.62
N TYR A 233 -14.23 -16.30 4.41
CA TYR A 233 -13.15 -16.95 3.65
C TYR A 233 -11.76 -16.66 4.20
N VAL A 234 -11.60 -15.56 4.95
CA VAL A 234 -10.36 -15.20 5.65
C VAL A 234 -10.18 -16.05 6.92
N GLU A 235 -11.28 -16.51 7.52
CA GLU A 235 -11.26 -17.30 8.76
C GLU A 235 -10.42 -18.58 8.66
N GLY A 236 -10.47 -19.27 7.52
CA GLY A 236 -9.65 -20.46 7.31
C GLY A 236 -8.17 -20.20 7.02
N MET A 237 -7.80 -18.96 6.68
CA MET A 237 -6.48 -18.54 6.24
C MET A 237 -5.82 -17.61 7.26
N THR A 238 -6.60 -16.99 8.15
CA THR A 238 -6.13 -16.06 9.17
C THR A 238 -6.27 -16.63 10.57
N ARG A 239 -5.36 -16.23 11.44
CA ARG A 239 -5.50 -16.41 12.87
C ARG A 239 -6.16 -15.18 13.47
N LEU A 240 -7.36 -15.37 14.03
CA LEU A 240 -8.07 -14.35 14.79
C LEU A 240 -7.83 -14.57 16.28
N THR A 241 -7.43 -13.53 17.00
CA THR A 241 -7.30 -13.57 18.46
C THR A 241 -8.11 -12.43 19.07
N PRO A 242 -8.91 -12.68 20.14
CA PRO A 242 -9.63 -11.62 20.82
C PRO A 242 -8.66 -10.56 21.35
N VAL A 243 -9.07 -9.31 21.31
CA VAL A 243 -8.40 -8.24 22.07
C VAL A 243 -8.86 -8.41 23.52
N LEU A 244 -7.94 -8.80 24.40
CA LEU A 244 -8.22 -8.86 25.83
C LEU A 244 -8.29 -7.43 26.38
N PRO A 245 -9.28 -7.13 27.25
CA PRO A 245 -9.45 -5.81 27.85
C PRO A 245 -8.28 -5.41 28.76
#